data_7ed35ae55ecc981b0d8b32d30add0b41
#
_entry.id   7ed35ae55ecc981b0d8b32d30add0b41
#
_cell.length_a   1.000
_cell.length_b   1.000
_cell.length_c   1.000
_cell.angle_alpha   90.00
_cell.angle_beta   90.00
_cell.angle_gamma   90.00
#
_symmetry.space_group_name_H-M   'P 1'
#
loop_
_entity.id
_entity.type
_entity.pdbx_description
1 polymer ?
#
loop_
_entity_poly.entity_id
_entity_poly.type
_entity_poly.pdbx_seq_one_letter_code
_entity_poly.pdbx_strand_id
1 'polypeptide(L)'
;GFQVAGKPLTHKLSYIGVWNKIVEILEPRGYKPIKRYPCVARWNPTSEFTIASISAFQPYVISGEVEPPAKKLIIPQFCLRFNDIENVGITGSHNTGFVMIGQHFFGTPQEWNQGTLFIDIHDFITIGVGLSKEEITIHEDSWAGGGSFGCSLEFFSRGVELFNQVYTMFEQSPDGPRELSLKVLDMGLGQERVAWFSQGTPNMYEAIFPYVLLKLREITKINLDFDLYDKFSKYSAYLNIDEVDDMDAAWEKIAKDLEISVKELREKIMPMTAIYSI
;
A
#
# COMPACT_ATOMS: atom_id res chain seq x y z
N GLY A 1 -4.36 0.31 16.10
CA GLY A 1 -5.50 0.39 15.18
C GLY A 1 -5.47 1.65 14.30
N PHE A 2 -6.37 1.71 13.33
CA PHE A 2 -6.42 2.81 12.37
C PHE A 2 -7.13 4.04 12.92
N GLN A 3 -6.54 5.23 12.77
CA GLN A 3 -7.13 6.50 13.20
C GLN A 3 -7.52 7.36 11.98
N VAL A 4 -8.10 6.72 10.93
CA VAL A 4 -8.43 7.32 9.63
C VAL A 4 -9.89 7.75 9.57
N ALA A 5 -10.83 6.91 10.01
CA ALA A 5 -12.26 7.17 9.95
C ALA A 5 -12.65 8.52 10.56
N GLY A 6 -13.38 9.33 9.81
CA GLY A 6 -13.84 10.65 10.23
C GLY A 6 -12.77 11.75 10.22
N LYS A 7 -11.56 11.46 9.73
CA LYS A 7 -10.44 12.43 9.67
C LYS A 7 -9.95 12.65 8.24
N PRO A 8 -10.76 13.19 7.32
CA PRO A 8 -10.31 13.47 5.97
C PRO A 8 -9.19 14.52 5.97
N LEU A 9 -8.31 14.43 4.96
CA LEU A 9 -7.33 15.47 4.69
C LEU A 9 -7.97 16.63 3.92
N THR A 10 -7.25 17.75 3.81
CA THR A 10 -7.69 18.92 3.03
C THR A 10 -7.91 18.55 1.57
N HIS A 11 -7.02 17.74 1.00
CA HIS A 11 -7.15 17.22 -0.37
C HIS A 11 -7.73 15.81 -0.35
N LYS A 12 -9.06 15.70 -0.57
CA LYS A 12 -9.75 14.42 -0.70
C LYS A 12 -9.52 13.84 -2.09
N LEU A 13 -8.56 12.95 -2.22
CA LEU A 13 -8.22 12.34 -3.49
C LEU A 13 -9.10 11.12 -3.76
N SER A 14 -9.70 11.07 -4.95
CA SER A 14 -10.29 9.82 -5.45
C SER A 14 -9.17 8.82 -5.82
N TYR A 15 -9.55 7.57 -6.07
CA TYR A 15 -8.60 6.54 -6.52
C TYR A 15 -7.74 7.01 -7.72
N ILE A 16 -8.37 7.53 -8.77
CA ILE A 16 -7.65 8.08 -9.93
C ILE A 16 -6.94 9.40 -9.58
N GLY A 17 -7.51 10.18 -8.66
CA GLY A 17 -6.93 11.43 -8.19
C GLY A 17 -5.55 11.25 -7.54
N VAL A 18 -5.29 10.13 -6.88
CA VAL A 18 -3.97 9.80 -6.32
C VAL A 18 -2.92 9.70 -7.42
N TRP A 19 -3.21 8.95 -8.49
CA TRP A 19 -2.31 8.84 -9.65
C TRP A 19 -2.06 10.19 -10.32
N ASN A 20 -3.12 10.94 -10.60
CA ASN A 20 -2.99 12.25 -11.23
C ASN A 20 -2.15 13.20 -10.38
N LYS A 21 -2.32 13.17 -9.06
CA LYS A 21 -1.58 14.04 -8.14
C LYS A 21 -0.09 13.67 -8.06
N ILE A 22 0.26 12.39 -8.04
CA ILE A 22 1.67 12.00 -8.02
C ILE A 22 2.36 12.34 -9.35
N VAL A 23 1.68 12.21 -10.48
CA VAL A 23 2.18 12.68 -11.79
C VAL A 23 2.43 14.19 -11.76
N GLU A 24 1.45 14.97 -11.29
CA GLU A 24 1.55 16.43 -11.17
C GLU A 24 2.78 16.88 -10.37
N ILE A 25 3.10 16.17 -9.29
CA ILE A 25 4.22 16.52 -8.40
C ILE A 25 5.56 16.00 -8.92
N LEU A 26 5.61 14.78 -9.48
CA LEU A 26 6.87 14.12 -9.79
C LEU A 26 7.34 14.32 -11.25
N GLU A 27 6.44 14.46 -12.21
CA GLU A 27 6.83 14.68 -13.62
C GLU A 27 7.72 15.93 -13.80
N PRO A 28 7.42 17.11 -13.18
CA PRO A 28 8.31 18.28 -13.24
C PRO A 28 9.68 18.05 -12.60
N ARG A 29 9.84 17.02 -11.78
CA ARG A 29 11.09 16.61 -11.12
C ARG A 29 11.89 15.58 -11.92
N GLY A 30 11.47 15.34 -13.17
CA GLY A 30 12.15 14.46 -14.13
C GLY A 30 11.71 13.00 -14.08
N TYR A 31 10.64 12.68 -13.37
CA TYR A 31 10.07 11.33 -13.42
C TYR A 31 9.18 11.17 -14.65
N LYS A 32 9.40 10.11 -15.42
CA LYS A 32 8.59 9.76 -16.57
C LYS A 32 7.43 8.86 -16.15
N PRO A 33 6.16 9.32 -16.31
CA PRO A 33 5.02 8.43 -16.14
C PRO A 33 5.01 7.37 -17.24
N ILE A 34 4.93 6.09 -16.85
CA ILE A 34 4.85 4.98 -17.80
C ILE A 34 3.60 4.13 -17.57
N LYS A 35 3.22 3.36 -18.58
CA LYS A 35 2.12 2.42 -18.50
C LYS A 35 2.52 1.20 -17.67
N ARG A 36 1.54 0.60 -16.97
CA ARG A 36 1.72 -0.66 -16.25
C ARG A 36 2.07 -1.81 -17.19
N TYR A 37 2.85 -2.74 -16.67
CA TYR A 37 3.13 -4.03 -17.32
C TYR A 37 1.98 -5.02 -17.04
N PRO A 38 1.87 -6.12 -17.81
CA PRO A 38 0.95 -7.21 -17.48
C PRO A 38 1.20 -7.74 -16.07
N CYS A 39 0.14 -8.07 -15.34
CA CYS A 39 0.26 -8.62 -13.98
C CYS A 39 0.89 -10.04 -14.01
N VAL A 40 0.57 -10.86 -15.03
CA VAL A 40 1.23 -12.14 -15.24
C VAL A 40 2.64 -11.90 -15.74
N ALA A 41 3.63 -12.14 -14.89
CA ALA A 41 5.02 -11.76 -15.08
C ALA A 41 5.81 -12.86 -15.83
N ARG A 42 5.43 -13.19 -17.06
CA ARG A 42 6.07 -14.26 -17.85
C ARG A 42 7.56 -14.05 -18.13
N TRP A 43 8.05 -12.84 -18.01
CA TRP A 43 9.47 -12.52 -18.14
C TRP A 43 10.27 -12.82 -16.87
N ASN A 44 9.59 -12.92 -15.69
CA ASN A 44 10.25 -13.08 -14.41
C ASN A 44 10.27 -14.57 -14.00
N PRO A 45 11.44 -15.20 -13.90
CA PRO A 45 11.55 -16.60 -13.51
C PRO A 45 11.30 -16.84 -12.00
N THR A 46 11.23 -15.79 -11.19
CA THR A 46 11.10 -15.89 -9.74
C THR A 46 9.67 -15.68 -9.22
N SER A 47 8.76 -15.21 -10.08
CA SER A 47 7.36 -14.93 -9.71
C SER A 47 6.43 -15.05 -10.90
N GLU A 48 5.26 -15.65 -10.70
CA GLU A 48 4.23 -15.75 -11.73
C GLU A 48 3.46 -14.45 -11.93
N PHE A 49 3.37 -13.63 -10.87
CA PHE A 49 2.65 -12.37 -10.87
C PHE A 49 3.54 -11.23 -10.38
N THR A 50 3.23 -10.01 -10.81
CA THR A 50 3.80 -8.82 -10.18
C THR A 50 3.22 -8.66 -8.78
N ILE A 51 4.06 -8.68 -7.75
CA ILE A 51 3.70 -8.51 -6.32
C ILE A 51 4.05 -7.14 -5.78
N ALA A 52 4.85 -6.40 -6.54
CA ALA A 52 5.26 -5.01 -6.28
C ALA A 52 5.52 -4.31 -7.63
N SER A 53 5.60 -2.99 -7.62
CA SER A 53 5.89 -2.22 -8.84
C SER A 53 7.26 -2.54 -9.44
N ILE A 54 8.25 -2.83 -8.60
CA ILE A 54 9.60 -3.21 -9.02
C ILE A 54 9.63 -4.55 -9.77
N SER A 55 8.64 -5.42 -9.56
CA SER A 55 8.55 -6.70 -10.28
C SER A 55 8.50 -6.52 -11.79
N ALA A 56 8.04 -5.36 -12.28
CA ALA A 56 8.04 -5.01 -13.69
C ALA A 56 9.46 -4.92 -14.29
N PHE A 57 10.48 -4.69 -13.44
CA PHE A 57 11.87 -4.45 -13.82
C PHE A 57 12.82 -5.57 -13.38
N GLN A 58 12.33 -6.53 -12.60
CA GLN A 58 13.08 -7.69 -12.16
C GLN A 58 12.99 -8.84 -13.17
N PRO A 59 14.07 -9.64 -13.35
CA PRO A 59 15.42 -9.38 -12.84
C PRO A 59 16.26 -8.49 -13.78
N TYR A 60 15.89 -8.36 -15.04
CA TYR A 60 16.77 -7.93 -16.14
C TYR A 60 17.19 -6.45 -16.09
N VAL A 61 16.30 -5.55 -15.63
CA VAL A 61 16.68 -4.14 -15.45
C VAL A 61 17.54 -3.96 -14.20
N ILE A 62 17.20 -4.68 -13.12
CA ILE A 62 17.98 -4.62 -11.86
C ILE A 62 19.40 -5.18 -12.05
N SER A 63 19.55 -6.25 -12.83
CA SER A 63 20.87 -6.83 -13.18
C SER A 63 21.68 -5.98 -14.17
N GLY A 64 21.06 -5.00 -14.81
CA GLY A 64 21.68 -4.19 -15.86
C GLY A 64 21.73 -4.86 -17.24
N GLU A 65 21.05 -6.01 -17.43
CA GLU A 65 20.97 -6.68 -18.75
C GLU A 65 20.08 -5.93 -19.72
N VAL A 66 19.08 -5.21 -19.22
CA VAL A 66 18.14 -4.41 -20.01
C VAL A 66 18.09 -2.99 -19.46
N GLU A 67 18.18 -2.02 -20.35
CA GLU A 67 18.06 -0.61 -19.98
C GLU A 67 16.64 -0.30 -19.47
N PRO A 68 16.51 0.51 -18.38
CA PRO A 68 15.22 0.97 -17.92
C PRO A 68 14.55 1.90 -18.95
N PRO A 69 13.20 1.94 -19.00
CA PRO A 69 12.48 2.85 -19.90
C PRO A 69 12.76 4.34 -19.62
N ALA A 70 13.22 4.65 -18.44
CA ALA A 70 13.78 5.94 -18.01
C ALA A 70 14.56 5.75 -16.70
N LYS A 71 15.57 6.60 -16.45
CA LYS A 71 16.31 6.57 -15.17
C LYS A 71 15.46 6.94 -13.96
N LYS A 72 14.58 7.91 -14.12
CA LYS A 72 13.53 8.26 -13.14
C LYS A 72 12.17 7.97 -13.76
N LEU A 73 11.35 7.17 -13.12
CA LEU A 73 10.01 6.86 -13.60
C LEU A 73 9.00 6.65 -12.47
N ILE A 74 7.73 6.80 -12.82
CA ILE A 74 6.59 6.42 -11.99
C ILE A 74 5.66 5.50 -12.78
N ILE A 75 5.13 4.48 -12.11
CA ILE A 75 4.33 3.42 -12.72
C ILE A 75 3.15 3.03 -11.81
N PRO A 76 1.89 2.96 -12.31
CA PRO A 76 0.75 2.44 -11.56
C PRO A 76 0.61 0.94 -11.79
N GLN A 77 1.52 0.13 -11.22
CA GLN A 77 1.57 -1.31 -11.46
C GLN A 77 0.45 -2.04 -10.72
N PHE A 78 -0.37 -2.79 -11.45
CA PHE A 78 -1.32 -3.71 -10.84
C PHE A 78 -0.60 -4.93 -10.30
N CYS A 79 -0.87 -5.28 -9.04
CA CYS A 79 -0.21 -6.33 -8.30
C CYS A 79 -1.23 -7.32 -7.74
N LEU A 80 -0.79 -8.57 -7.53
CA LEU A 80 -1.55 -9.60 -6.83
C LEU A 80 -0.73 -10.13 -5.65
N ARG A 81 -1.38 -10.20 -4.47
CA ARG A 81 -0.83 -10.83 -3.27
C ARG A 81 -1.89 -11.72 -2.66
N PHE A 82 -1.55 -12.98 -2.40
CA PHE A 82 -2.46 -13.98 -1.85
C PHE A 82 -2.17 -14.31 -0.37
N ASN A 83 -1.03 -13.87 0.15
CA ASN A 83 -0.65 -14.07 1.55
C ASN A 83 -1.62 -13.42 2.54
N ASP A 84 -2.19 -12.25 2.17
CA ASP A 84 -3.10 -11.48 3.04
C ASP A 84 -4.59 -11.73 2.75
N ILE A 85 -4.94 -12.79 2.02
CA ILE A 85 -6.31 -13.01 1.52
C ILE A 85 -7.33 -13.13 2.65
N GLU A 86 -6.95 -13.70 3.79
CA GLU A 86 -7.81 -13.88 4.96
C GLU A 86 -8.09 -12.56 5.70
N ASN A 87 -7.28 -11.54 5.48
CA ASN A 87 -7.47 -10.20 6.02
C ASN A 87 -8.41 -9.32 5.17
N VAL A 88 -8.67 -9.73 3.91
CA VAL A 88 -9.53 -8.98 2.97
C VAL A 88 -10.97 -8.93 3.50
N GLY A 89 -11.53 -7.73 3.54
CA GLY A 89 -12.87 -7.48 4.09
C GLY A 89 -12.90 -7.30 5.61
N ILE A 90 -11.93 -7.82 6.36
CA ILE A 90 -11.90 -7.80 7.83
C ILE A 90 -11.18 -6.57 8.36
N THR A 91 -9.92 -6.39 7.97
CA THR A 91 -9.10 -5.26 8.46
C THR A 91 -9.49 -3.92 7.82
N GLY A 92 -10.09 -3.97 6.63
CA GLY A 92 -10.45 -2.76 5.87
C GLY A 92 -9.31 -2.09 5.13
N SER A 93 -8.11 -2.72 5.10
CA SER A 93 -6.88 -2.17 4.51
C SER A 93 -6.15 -3.13 3.56
N HIS A 94 -6.70 -4.33 3.30
CA HIS A 94 -6.10 -5.36 2.44
C HIS A 94 -6.96 -5.64 1.21
N ASN A 95 -6.29 -5.85 0.08
CA ASN A 95 -6.87 -6.32 -1.19
C ASN A 95 -5.99 -7.42 -1.76
N THR A 96 -6.60 -8.42 -2.39
CA THR A 96 -5.87 -9.43 -3.18
C THR A 96 -5.25 -8.81 -4.43
N GLY A 97 -6.02 -7.96 -5.13
CA GLY A 97 -5.54 -7.18 -6.28
C GLY A 97 -5.54 -5.69 -5.96
N PHE A 98 -4.43 -5.01 -6.20
CA PHE A 98 -4.26 -3.59 -5.89
C PHE A 98 -3.30 -2.92 -6.87
N VAL A 99 -3.26 -1.59 -6.88
CA VAL A 99 -2.26 -0.83 -7.64
C VAL A 99 -1.19 -0.31 -6.69
N MET A 100 0.03 -0.77 -6.92
CA MET A 100 1.20 -0.16 -6.31
C MET A 100 1.76 0.89 -7.26
N ILE A 101 1.66 2.15 -6.87
CA ILE A 101 2.37 3.21 -7.56
C ILE A 101 3.84 3.10 -7.17
N GLY A 102 4.70 2.87 -8.18
CA GLY A 102 6.15 2.85 -7.99
C GLY A 102 6.76 4.20 -8.35
N GLN A 103 7.64 4.70 -7.48
CA GLN A 103 8.63 5.72 -7.83
C GLN A 103 9.96 5.01 -7.92
N HIS A 104 10.54 4.95 -9.11
CA HIS A 104 11.79 4.22 -9.33
C HIS A 104 12.88 5.14 -9.87
N PHE A 105 14.09 4.85 -9.41
CA PHE A 105 15.33 5.41 -9.96
C PHE A 105 16.31 4.27 -10.26
N PHE A 106 16.93 4.34 -11.42
CA PHE A 106 17.97 3.41 -11.86
C PHE A 106 19.17 4.23 -12.32
N GLY A 107 20.28 4.13 -11.63
CA GLY A 107 21.45 4.94 -11.98
C GLY A 107 22.75 4.44 -11.36
N THR A 108 23.84 5.04 -11.78
CA THR A 108 25.16 4.76 -11.23
C THR A 108 25.30 5.32 -9.82
N PRO A 109 26.29 4.86 -9.02
CA PRO A 109 26.59 5.46 -7.71
C PRO A 109 26.83 6.97 -7.74
N GLN A 110 27.38 7.50 -8.84
CA GLN A 110 27.63 8.94 -9.02
C GLN A 110 26.36 9.76 -9.25
N GLU A 111 25.32 9.13 -9.81
CA GLU A 111 24.02 9.75 -10.06
C GLU A 111 23.07 9.61 -8.86
N TRP A 112 23.42 8.77 -7.88
CA TRP A 112 22.61 8.48 -6.71
C TRP A 112 22.54 9.68 -5.77
N ASN A 113 21.33 10.15 -5.47
CA ASN A 113 21.09 11.17 -4.45
C ASN A 113 19.85 10.79 -3.62
N GLN A 114 20.09 10.05 -2.55
CA GLN A 114 19.05 9.57 -1.67
C GLN A 114 18.18 10.70 -1.08
N GLY A 115 18.80 11.81 -0.71
CA GLY A 115 18.08 12.95 -0.13
C GLY A 115 17.08 13.56 -1.10
N THR A 116 17.43 13.70 -2.39
CA THR A 116 16.50 14.19 -3.41
C THR A 116 15.35 13.21 -3.63
N LEU A 117 15.67 11.91 -3.72
CA LEU A 117 14.66 10.87 -3.92
C LEU A 117 13.67 10.78 -2.75
N PHE A 118 14.17 10.98 -1.53
CA PHE A 118 13.34 11.07 -0.32
C PHE A 118 12.43 12.30 -0.36
N ILE A 119 12.99 13.48 -0.64
CA ILE A 119 12.22 14.73 -0.68
C ILE A 119 11.12 14.67 -1.74
N ASP A 120 11.38 14.06 -2.89
CA ASP A 120 10.41 13.96 -3.96
C ASP A 120 9.10 13.28 -3.50
N ILE A 121 9.19 12.15 -2.79
CA ILE A 121 7.99 11.46 -2.28
C ILE A 121 7.43 12.12 -1.02
N HIS A 122 8.29 12.67 -0.16
CA HIS A 122 7.87 13.42 1.01
C HIS A 122 7.00 14.62 0.61
N ASP A 123 7.37 15.35 -0.43
CA ASP A 123 6.58 16.47 -0.95
C ASP A 123 5.27 16.00 -1.60
N PHE A 124 5.26 14.84 -2.24
CA PHE A 124 3.98 14.28 -2.71
C PHE A 124 3.02 14.08 -1.54
N ILE A 125 3.45 13.46 -0.44
CA ILE A 125 2.53 13.17 0.67
C ILE A 125 2.16 14.44 1.47
N THR A 126 3.09 15.38 1.61
CA THR A 126 2.84 16.60 2.39
C THR A 126 2.15 17.70 1.58
N ILE A 127 2.62 17.99 0.37
CA ILE A 127 2.07 19.04 -0.49
C ILE A 127 0.94 18.48 -1.36
N GLY A 128 1.16 17.34 -2.00
CA GLY A 128 0.20 16.74 -2.93
C GLY A 128 -1.04 16.19 -2.24
N VAL A 129 -0.87 15.44 -1.16
CA VAL A 129 -1.97 14.84 -0.38
C VAL A 129 -2.41 15.74 0.77
N GLY A 130 -1.53 16.58 1.28
CA GLY A 130 -1.82 17.52 2.36
C GLY A 130 -1.72 16.92 3.76
N LEU A 131 -0.90 15.88 3.93
CA LEU A 131 -0.60 15.33 5.24
C LEU A 131 0.42 16.22 5.97
N SER A 132 0.14 16.56 7.24
CA SER A 132 1.11 17.27 8.07
C SER A 132 2.36 16.41 8.31
N LYS A 133 3.54 17.00 8.15
CA LYS A 133 4.81 16.29 8.38
C LYS A 133 4.96 15.79 9.82
N GLU A 134 4.33 16.45 10.78
CA GLU A 134 4.30 16.06 12.19
C GLU A 134 3.47 14.78 12.45
N GLU A 135 2.60 14.40 11.50
CA GLU A 135 1.83 13.16 11.57
C GLU A 135 2.55 11.97 10.90
N ILE A 136 3.71 12.17 10.29
CA ILE A 136 4.46 11.11 9.61
C ILE A 136 5.43 10.48 10.60
N THR A 137 5.32 9.16 10.77
CA THR A 137 6.31 8.34 11.48
C THR A 137 7.09 7.52 10.46
N ILE A 138 8.41 7.50 10.59
CA ILE A 138 9.29 6.75 9.69
C ILE A 138 9.93 5.63 10.51
N HIS A 139 9.81 4.39 10.02
CA HIS A 139 10.49 3.23 10.55
C HIS A 139 11.61 2.80 9.60
N GLU A 140 12.77 2.48 10.16
CA GLU A 140 13.85 1.83 9.42
C GLU A 140 13.59 0.32 9.42
N ASP A 141 13.74 -0.31 8.26
CA ASP A 141 13.58 -1.75 8.07
C ASP A 141 14.49 -2.22 6.92
N SER A 142 14.33 -3.45 6.49
CA SER A 142 15.00 -4.04 5.34
C SER A 142 13.99 -4.79 4.48
N TRP A 143 14.19 -4.74 3.17
CA TRP A 143 13.35 -5.46 2.23
C TRP A 143 14.20 -6.37 1.36
N ALA A 144 13.67 -7.56 1.06
CA ALA A 144 14.26 -8.53 0.14
C ALA A 144 13.18 -9.14 -0.75
N GLY A 145 13.44 -9.21 -2.06
CA GLY A 145 12.54 -9.82 -3.02
C GLY A 145 13.16 -9.91 -4.41
N GLY A 146 12.79 -10.96 -5.16
CA GLY A 146 13.30 -11.17 -6.52
C GLY A 146 14.83 -11.31 -6.61
N GLY A 147 15.49 -11.77 -5.54
CA GLY A 147 16.93 -11.96 -5.47
C GLY A 147 17.75 -10.71 -5.12
N SER A 148 17.11 -9.55 -4.93
CA SER A 148 17.75 -8.31 -4.52
C SER A 148 17.22 -7.83 -3.17
N PHE A 149 18.02 -7.03 -2.44
CA PHE A 149 17.66 -6.53 -1.12
C PHE A 149 18.38 -5.23 -0.77
N GLY A 150 17.86 -4.56 0.28
CA GLY A 150 18.44 -3.32 0.79
C GLY A 150 17.71 -2.80 2.02
N CYS A 151 18.24 -1.73 2.59
CA CYS A 151 17.56 -1.00 3.67
C CYS A 151 16.29 -0.33 3.13
N SER A 152 15.28 -0.21 3.99
CA SER A 152 14.05 0.49 3.66
C SER A 152 13.67 1.51 4.72
N LEU A 153 12.87 2.48 4.30
CA LEU A 153 12.15 3.42 5.15
C LEU A 153 10.65 3.21 4.92
N GLU A 154 9.93 2.91 5.97
CA GLU A 154 8.49 2.75 5.96
C GLU A 154 7.81 4.00 6.54
N PHE A 155 6.82 4.53 5.84
CA PHE A 155 6.15 5.77 6.20
C PHE A 155 4.73 5.49 6.69
N PHE A 156 4.52 5.72 7.98
CA PHE A 156 3.25 5.51 8.66
C PHE A 156 2.59 6.84 9.04
N SER A 157 1.28 6.84 9.02
CA SER A 157 0.47 7.86 9.68
C SER A 157 -0.85 7.24 10.17
N ARG A 158 -1.30 7.64 11.35
CA ARG A 158 -2.58 7.20 11.94
C ARG A 158 -2.75 5.66 11.96
N GLY A 159 -1.65 4.93 12.12
CA GLY A 159 -1.62 3.46 12.13
C GLY A 159 -1.64 2.79 10.75
N VAL A 160 -1.56 3.56 9.67
CA VAL A 160 -1.53 3.04 8.29
C VAL A 160 -0.14 3.24 7.69
N GLU A 161 0.44 2.18 7.16
CA GLU A 161 1.58 2.27 6.26
C GLU A 161 1.09 2.83 4.92
N LEU A 162 1.58 4.01 4.54
CA LEU A 162 1.19 4.68 3.31
C LEU A 162 2.06 4.27 2.13
N PHE A 163 3.36 4.17 2.36
CA PHE A 163 4.36 3.75 1.37
C PHE A 163 5.66 3.38 2.06
N ASN A 164 6.53 2.72 1.30
CA ASN A 164 7.91 2.48 1.71
C ASN A 164 8.89 2.89 0.60
N GLN A 165 10.12 3.20 0.98
CA GLN A 165 11.24 3.39 0.06
C GLN A 165 12.30 2.34 0.34
N VAL A 166 12.57 1.46 -0.63
CA VAL A 166 13.63 0.47 -0.57
C VAL A 166 14.82 0.96 -1.37
N TYR A 167 15.97 1.01 -0.74
CA TYR A 167 17.25 1.35 -1.36
C TYR A 167 17.94 0.03 -1.72
N THR A 168 17.63 -0.51 -2.91
CA THR A 168 18.15 -1.79 -3.36
C THR A 168 19.61 -1.65 -3.72
N MET A 169 20.46 -2.23 -2.90
CA MET A 169 21.92 -2.06 -2.93
C MET A 169 22.66 -3.35 -3.25
N PHE A 170 22.03 -4.51 -2.96
CA PHE A 170 22.66 -5.82 -3.00
C PHE A 170 21.80 -6.83 -3.74
N GLU A 171 22.47 -7.85 -4.30
CA GLU A 171 21.86 -9.06 -4.83
C GLU A 171 22.43 -10.29 -4.11
N GLN A 172 21.63 -11.36 -4.03
CA GLN A 172 22.08 -12.63 -3.53
C GLN A 172 22.84 -13.37 -4.63
N SER A 173 24.06 -13.82 -4.32
CA SER A 173 24.87 -14.66 -5.22
C SER A 173 25.27 -15.98 -4.52
N PRO A 174 25.77 -16.99 -5.28
CA PRO A 174 26.27 -18.23 -4.67
C PRO A 174 27.40 -18.03 -3.66
N ASP A 175 28.18 -16.97 -3.83
CA ASP A 175 29.31 -16.61 -2.94
C ASP A 175 28.90 -15.66 -1.81
N GLY A 176 27.62 -15.39 -1.65
CA GLY A 176 27.03 -14.45 -0.66
C GLY A 176 26.54 -13.15 -1.28
N PRO A 177 26.15 -12.18 -0.44
CA PRO A 177 25.69 -10.87 -0.90
C PRO A 177 26.72 -10.13 -1.74
N ARG A 178 26.31 -9.62 -2.88
CA ARG A 178 27.13 -8.80 -3.77
C ARG A 178 26.47 -7.42 -3.97
N GLU A 179 27.27 -6.37 -3.90
CA GLU A 179 26.80 -5.01 -4.17
C GLU A 179 26.41 -4.87 -5.64
N LEU A 180 25.23 -4.29 -5.91
CA LEU A 180 24.78 -3.99 -7.25
C LEU A 180 25.61 -2.82 -7.85
N SER A 181 26.00 -2.95 -9.10
CA SER A 181 26.62 -1.85 -9.86
C SER A 181 25.63 -0.72 -10.14
N LEU A 182 24.35 -1.08 -10.32
CA LEU A 182 23.26 -0.13 -10.47
C LEU A 182 22.63 0.17 -9.11
N LYS A 183 22.49 1.43 -8.77
CA LYS A 183 21.73 1.86 -7.59
C LYS A 183 20.27 2.02 -7.94
N VAL A 184 19.42 1.38 -7.18
CA VAL A 184 17.97 1.33 -7.46
C VAL A 184 17.18 1.87 -6.27
N LEU A 185 16.35 2.87 -6.54
CA LEU A 185 15.25 3.21 -5.66
C LEU A 185 14.02 2.37 -6.04
N ASP A 186 13.46 1.69 -5.08
CA ASP A 186 12.16 1.05 -5.17
C ASP A 186 11.23 1.65 -4.11
N MET A 187 10.43 2.63 -4.49
CA MET A 187 9.35 3.12 -3.65
C MET A 187 8.03 2.49 -4.09
N GLY A 188 7.31 1.89 -3.16
CA GLY A 188 5.98 1.34 -3.36
C GLY A 188 4.93 2.06 -2.52
N LEU A 189 3.90 2.60 -3.18
CA LEU A 189 2.79 3.32 -2.57
C LEU A 189 1.47 2.64 -2.93
N GLY A 190 0.67 2.27 -1.92
CA GLY A 190 -0.68 1.75 -2.14
C GLY A 190 -1.63 2.86 -2.61
N GLN A 191 -2.03 2.83 -3.89
CA GLN A 191 -2.93 3.85 -4.46
C GLN A 191 -4.26 3.87 -3.70
N GLU A 192 -4.78 2.71 -3.35
CA GLU A 192 -6.01 2.51 -2.58
C GLU A 192 -5.89 3.08 -1.17
N ARG A 193 -4.76 2.81 -0.50
CA ARG A 193 -4.51 3.28 0.88
C ARG A 193 -4.44 4.80 0.95
N VAL A 194 -3.78 5.45 0.01
CA VAL A 194 -3.70 6.92 -0.02
C VAL A 194 -5.07 7.54 -0.32
N ALA A 195 -5.86 6.95 -1.23
CA ALA A 195 -7.22 7.41 -1.47
C ALA A 195 -8.07 7.31 -0.19
N TRP A 196 -8.07 6.16 0.47
CA TRP A 196 -8.74 5.94 1.75
C TRP A 196 -8.31 6.94 2.82
N PHE A 197 -7.01 7.05 3.02
CA PHE A 197 -6.42 7.93 4.04
C PHE A 197 -6.81 9.39 3.81
N SER A 198 -6.78 9.86 2.56
CA SER A 198 -7.13 11.24 2.22
C SER A 198 -8.63 11.55 2.38
N GLN A 199 -9.50 10.57 2.14
CA GLN A 199 -10.95 10.72 2.25
C GLN A 199 -11.46 10.54 3.68
N GLY A 200 -10.74 9.80 4.52
CA GLY A 200 -11.13 9.53 5.91
C GLY A 200 -12.36 8.63 6.04
N THR A 201 -12.57 7.71 5.08
CA THR A 201 -13.64 6.72 5.14
C THR A 201 -13.33 5.63 6.17
N PRO A 202 -14.33 4.86 6.66
CA PRO A 202 -14.12 3.82 7.68
C PRO A 202 -13.15 2.73 7.25
N ASN A 203 -13.15 2.41 5.96
CA ASN A 203 -12.24 1.44 5.34
C ASN A 203 -11.88 1.86 3.93
N MET A 204 -10.91 1.17 3.35
CA MET A 204 -10.41 1.42 2.01
C MET A 204 -11.47 1.17 0.93
N TYR A 205 -12.32 0.15 1.08
CA TYR A 205 -13.32 -0.22 0.07
C TYR A 205 -14.38 0.87 -0.14
N GLU A 206 -14.79 1.58 0.92
CA GLU A 206 -15.70 2.72 0.84
C GLU A 206 -15.10 3.87 0.01
N ALA A 207 -13.78 4.04 0.05
CA ALA A 207 -13.10 5.07 -0.72
C ALA A 207 -12.98 4.73 -2.21
N ILE A 208 -12.75 3.44 -2.54
CA ILE A 208 -12.37 3.05 -3.91
C ILE A 208 -13.51 2.38 -4.70
N PHE A 209 -14.48 1.73 -4.02
CA PHE A 209 -15.57 0.98 -4.66
C PHE A 209 -16.98 1.48 -4.27
N PRO A 210 -17.26 2.80 -4.13
CA PRO A 210 -18.53 3.28 -3.59
C PRO A 210 -19.75 2.79 -4.39
N TYR A 211 -19.65 2.72 -5.72
CA TYR A 211 -20.75 2.27 -6.58
C TYR A 211 -20.99 0.75 -6.50
N VAL A 212 -19.92 -0.05 -6.40
CA VAL A 212 -20.02 -1.50 -6.24
C VAL A 212 -20.67 -1.83 -4.90
N LEU A 213 -20.21 -1.19 -3.83
CA LEU A 213 -20.77 -1.39 -2.49
C LEU A 213 -22.24 -0.97 -2.41
N LEU A 214 -22.60 0.16 -3.05
CA LEU A 214 -24.02 0.55 -3.15
C LEU A 214 -24.86 -0.56 -3.79
N LYS A 215 -24.37 -1.13 -4.90
CA LYS A 215 -25.07 -2.18 -5.61
C LYS A 215 -25.16 -3.49 -4.81
N LEU A 216 -24.08 -3.87 -4.13
CA LEU A 216 -24.08 -5.05 -3.26
C LEU A 216 -25.10 -4.91 -2.11
N ARG A 217 -25.19 -3.73 -1.50
CA ARG A 217 -26.18 -3.42 -0.45
C ARG A 217 -27.62 -3.51 -0.97
N GLU A 218 -27.89 -3.00 -2.18
CA GLU A 218 -29.20 -3.12 -2.82
C GLU A 218 -29.61 -4.60 -3.05
N ILE A 219 -28.65 -5.44 -3.48
CA ILE A 219 -28.90 -6.85 -3.79
C ILE A 219 -29.06 -7.69 -2.52
N THR A 220 -28.14 -7.52 -1.57
CA THR A 220 -28.08 -8.33 -0.35
C THR A 220 -29.10 -7.89 0.68
N LYS A 221 -29.55 -6.64 0.65
CA LYS A 221 -30.44 -6.01 1.64
C LYS A 221 -29.93 -6.14 3.08
N ILE A 222 -28.64 -6.31 3.25
CA ILE A 222 -28.02 -6.36 4.57
C ILE A 222 -28.20 -5.01 5.25
N ASN A 223 -28.75 -5.04 6.46
CA ASN A 223 -28.85 -3.85 7.29
C ASN A 223 -27.47 -3.58 7.92
N LEU A 224 -26.91 -2.41 7.63
CA LEU A 224 -25.60 -2.02 8.06
C LEU A 224 -25.70 -1.00 9.20
N ASP A 225 -25.09 -1.33 10.33
CA ASP A 225 -24.91 -0.40 11.45
C ASP A 225 -23.61 0.40 11.18
N PHE A 226 -23.73 1.48 10.41
CA PHE A 226 -22.59 2.31 10.04
C PHE A 226 -21.93 2.99 11.23
N ASP A 227 -22.71 3.39 12.25
CA ASP A 227 -22.18 4.03 13.45
C ASP A 227 -21.31 3.06 14.25
N LEU A 228 -21.73 1.80 14.34
CA LEU A 228 -20.93 0.76 14.97
C LEU A 228 -19.70 0.44 14.12
N TYR A 229 -19.86 0.35 12.79
CA TYR A 229 -18.74 0.05 11.91
C TYR A 229 -17.66 1.14 11.92
N ASP A 230 -18.05 2.40 11.97
CA ASP A 230 -17.11 3.54 12.12
C ASP A 230 -16.25 3.42 13.39
N LYS A 231 -16.88 3.01 14.49
CA LYS A 231 -16.15 2.74 15.74
C LYS A 231 -15.26 1.51 15.63
N PHE A 232 -15.79 0.42 15.09
CA PHE A 232 -15.06 -0.84 14.88
C PHE A 232 -13.85 -0.67 13.97
N SER A 233 -13.95 0.12 12.90
CA SER A 233 -12.88 0.33 11.91
C SER A 233 -11.56 0.83 12.54
N LYS A 234 -11.65 1.51 13.68
CA LYS A 234 -10.47 1.97 14.44
C LYS A 234 -9.71 0.82 15.11
N TYR A 235 -10.37 -0.31 15.28
CA TYR A 235 -9.84 -1.52 15.93
C TYR A 235 -9.62 -2.66 14.94
N SER A 236 -10.10 -2.57 13.70
CA SER A 236 -10.09 -3.66 12.73
C SER A 236 -8.68 -4.22 12.43
N ALA A 237 -7.64 -3.38 12.55
CA ALA A 237 -6.25 -3.82 12.42
C ALA A 237 -5.84 -4.87 13.48
N TYR A 238 -6.50 -4.91 14.64
CA TYR A 238 -6.25 -5.93 15.66
C TYR A 238 -6.76 -7.32 15.27
N LEU A 239 -7.46 -7.44 14.15
CA LEU A 239 -7.91 -8.70 13.57
C LEU A 239 -7.03 -9.14 12.38
N ASN A 240 -5.84 -8.55 12.22
CA ASN A 240 -4.86 -9.02 11.25
C ASN A 240 -4.33 -10.38 11.68
N ILE A 241 -4.65 -11.43 10.91
CA ILE A 241 -4.34 -12.82 11.25
C ILE A 241 -2.82 -13.08 11.29
N ASP A 242 -2.04 -12.30 10.55
CA ASP A 242 -0.59 -12.44 10.48
C ASP A 242 0.13 -11.83 11.71
N GLU A 243 -0.58 -10.98 12.47
CA GLU A 243 -0.03 -10.25 13.61
C GLU A 243 -0.63 -10.70 14.96
N VAL A 244 -1.66 -11.54 14.95
CA VAL A 244 -2.43 -11.89 16.16
C VAL A 244 -2.46 -13.38 16.38
N ASP A 245 -1.85 -13.84 17.49
CA ASP A 245 -1.79 -15.25 17.87
C ASP A 245 -3.15 -15.79 18.37
N ASP A 246 -3.94 -14.93 19.04
CA ASP A 246 -5.25 -15.28 19.62
C ASP A 246 -6.35 -14.37 19.09
N MET A 247 -7.03 -14.84 18.06
CA MET A 247 -8.10 -14.11 17.40
C MET A 247 -9.33 -13.92 18.31
N ASP A 248 -9.65 -14.88 19.19
CA ASP A 248 -10.79 -14.75 20.10
C ASP A 248 -10.50 -13.69 21.17
N ALA A 249 -9.29 -13.64 21.71
CA ALA A 249 -8.86 -12.56 22.61
C ALA A 249 -8.90 -11.19 21.94
N ALA A 250 -8.56 -11.09 20.64
CA ALA A 250 -8.67 -9.86 19.87
C ALA A 250 -10.12 -9.38 19.75
N TRP A 251 -11.06 -10.29 19.44
CA TRP A 251 -12.49 -9.97 19.41
C TRP A 251 -13.04 -9.55 20.78
N GLU A 252 -12.63 -10.23 21.85
CA GLU A 252 -13.01 -9.88 23.23
C GLU A 252 -12.53 -8.49 23.61
N LYS A 253 -11.30 -8.14 23.27
CA LYS A 253 -10.73 -6.81 23.48
C LYS A 253 -11.53 -5.73 22.76
N ILE A 254 -11.83 -5.93 21.48
CA ILE A 254 -12.59 -4.97 20.68
C ILE A 254 -14.00 -4.81 21.24
N ALA A 255 -14.68 -5.90 21.57
CA ALA A 255 -16.02 -5.87 22.14
C ALA A 255 -16.05 -5.11 23.47
N LYS A 256 -15.05 -5.32 24.33
CA LYS A 256 -14.88 -4.59 25.60
C LYS A 256 -14.69 -3.09 25.36
N ASP A 257 -13.84 -2.71 24.42
CA ASP A 257 -13.54 -1.31 24.09
C ASP A 257 -14.76 -0.59 23.48
N LEU A 258 -15.64 -1.34 22.80
CA LEU A 258 -16.90 -0.86 22.23
C LEU A 258 -18.10 -0.99 23.17
N GLU A 259 -17.91 -1.52 24.38
CA GLU A 259 -18.94 -1.70 25.43
C GLU A 259 -20.14 -2.55 24.96
N ILE A 260 -19.89 -3.59 24.14
CA ILE A 260 -20.89 -4.55 23.67
C ILE A 260 -20.41 -5.98 23.87
N SER A 261 -21.30 -6.97 23.78
CA SER A 261 -20.88 -8.37 23.86
C SER A 261 -20.16 -8.82 22.57
N VAL A 262 -19.23 -9.78 22.68
CA VAL A 262 -18.57 -10.38 21.54
C VAL A 262 -19.55 -10.96 20.52
N LYS A 263 -20.62 -11.60 21.03
CA LYS A 263 -21.69 -12.17 20.20
C LYS A 263 -22.37 -11.07 19.37
N GLU A 264 -22.79 -10.00 20.02
CA GLU A 264 -23.45 -8.87 19.34
C GLU A 264 -22.52 -8.19 18.34
N LEU A 265 -21.24 -7.99 18.70
CA LEU A 265 -20.24 -7.42 17.80
C LEU A 265 -20.10 -8.26 16.53
N ARG A 266 -19.91 -9.58 16.67
CA ARG A 266 -19.78 -10.48 15.52
C ARG A 266 -21.04 -10.53 14.67
N GLU A 267 -22.24 -10.62 15.28
CA GLU A 267 -23.51 -10.63 14.56
C GLU A 267 -23.74 -9.37 13.72
N LYS A 268 -23.25 -8.20 14.16
CA LYS A 268 -23.40 -6.94 13.43
C LYS A 268 -22.28 -6.68 12.42
N ILE A 269 -21.04 -7.05 12.74
CA ILE A 269 -19.87 -6.73 11.89
C ILE A 269 -19.64 -7.77 10.79
N MET A 270 -19.79 -9.07 11.05
CA MET A 270 -19.52 -10.11 10.07
C MET A 270 -20.33 -9.99 8.76
N PRO A 271 -21.61 -9.58 8.76
CA PRO A 271 -22.32 -9.32 7.52
C PRO A 271 -21.72 -8.18 6.69
N MET A 272 -21.15 -7.18 7.36
CA MET A 272 -20.50 -6.05 6.68
C MET A 272 -19.15 -6.47 6.09
N THR A 273 -18.33 -7.20 6.86
CA THR A 273 -17.06 -7.73 6.37
C THR A 273 -17.25 -8.66 5.18
N ALA A 274 -18.31 -9.46 5.16
CA ALA A 274 -18.65 -10.33 4.03
C ALA A 274 -18.92 -9.55 2.73
N ILE A 275 -19.54 -8.36 2.81
CA ILE A 275 -19.71 -7.49 1.63
C ILE A 275 -18.36 -6.96 1.14
N TYR A 276 -17.46 -6.60 2.05
CA TYR A 276 -16.14 -6.07 1.70
C TYR A 276 -15.16 -7.15 1.22
N SER A 277 -15.44 -8.44 1.47
CA SER A 277 -14.61 -9.56 1.00
C SER A 277 -14.87 -9.95 -0.45
N ILE A 278 -15.97 -9.46 -1.06
CA ILE A 278 -16.33 -9.71 -2.46
C ILE A 278 -15.48 -8.87 -3.40
#